data_d08dffbce6b46d653830c307ef7623ce
#
_entry.id   d08dffbce6b46d653830c307ef7623ce
#
_cell.length_a   1.000
_cell.length_b   1.000
_cell.length_c   1.000
_cell.angle_alpha   90.00
_cell.angle_beta   90.00
_cell.angle_gamma   90.00
#
_symmetry.space_group_name_H-M   'P 1'
#
loop_
_entity.id
_entity.type
_entity.pdbx_description
1 polymer ?
#
loop_
_entity_poly.entity_id
_entity_poly.type
_entity_poly.pdbx_seq_one_letter_code
_entity_poly.pdbx_strand_id
1 'polypeptide(L)'
;MTDVERAATPSRRRILVVDDSALVRLYYRDTLQRAGFEVEQAINGIEAMEKVLAQPFDLVIVDVNMPRMDGFSFLRTLRRSTADVAALPALVITTEAGEQDLYAARAVGANFYLVKPVSEQDLVRHAAILSGAPA
;
A
#
# COMPACT_ATOMS: atom_id res chain seq x y z
N MET A 1 -10.80 21.70 -19.22
CA MET A 1 -9.57 21.98 -18.49
C MET A 1 -8.40 21.95 -19.44
N THR A 2 -7.58 22.96 -19.41
CA THR A 2 -6.40 23.02 -20.26
C THR A 2 -5.26 22.20 -19.66
N ASP A 3 -4.27 21.87 -20.48
CA ASP A 3 -3.09 21.16 -19.99
C ASP A 3 -2.32 21.98 -18.95
N VAL A 4 -2.36 23.30 -19.07
CA VAL A 4 -1.72 24.20 -18.10
C VAL A 4 -2.38 24.07 -16.74
N GLU A 5 -3.69 24.09 -16.68
CA GLU A 5 -4.42 23.91 -15.41
C GLU A 5 -4.18 22.54 -14.83
N ARG A 6 -4.17 21.51 -15.67
CA ARG A 6 -3.91 20.16 -15.24
C ARG A 6 -2.49 20.01 -14.68
N ALA A 7 -1.53 20.64 -15.33
CA ALA A 7 -0.15 20.61 -14.86
C ALA A 7 0.04 21.36 -13.55
N ALA A 8 -0.75 22.39 -13.30
CA ALA A 8 -0.71 23.15 -12.05
C ALA A 8 -1.37 22.42 -10.90
N THR A 9 -2.26 21.46 -11.18
CA THR A 9 -2.95 20.68 -10.15
C THR A 9 -2.14 19.41 -9.90
N PRO A 10 -1.57 19.24 -8.69
CA PRO A 10 -0.81 18.04 -8.38
C PRO A 10 -1.66 16.79 -8.58
N SER A 11 -1.14 15.79 -9.24
CA SER A 11 -1.78 14.49 -9.33
C SER A 11 -1.84 13.87 -7.94
N ARG A 12 -2.99 13.33 -7.60
CA ARG A 12 -3.13 12.60 -6.34
C ARG A 12 -2.34 11.31 -6.43
N ARG A 13 -1.67 10.98 -5.34
CA ARG A 13 -1.02 9.68 -5.23
C ARG A 13 -2.08 8.60 -5.05
N ARG A 14 -1.89 7.48 -5.72
CA ARG A 14 -2.81 6.35 -5.68
C ARG A 14 -2.25 5.27 -4.80
N ILE A 15 -3.06 4.83 -3.84
CA ILE A 15 -2.67 3.82 -2.87
C ILE A 15 -3.63 2.63 -2.98
N LEU A 16 -3.06 1.43 -3.02
CA LEU A 16 -3.83 0.20 -2.94
C LEU A 16 -3.75 -0.31 -1.51
N VAL A 17 -4.89 -0.48 -0.87
CA VAL A 17 -5.00 -1.05 0.49
C VAL A 17 -5.44 -2.49 0.37
N VAL A 18 -4.61 -3.40 0.87
CA VAL A 18 -4.83 -4.84 0.78
C VAL A 18 -4.99 -5.41 2.18
N ASP A 19 -6.21 -5.79 2.54
CA ASP A 19 -6.54 -6.34 3.85
C ASP A 19 -7.85 -7.11 3.72
N ASP A 20 -7.97 -8.25 4.37
CA ASP A 20 -9.20 -9.04 4.32
C ASP A 20 -10.32 -8.48 5.21
N SER A 21 -9.99 -7.60 6.14
CA SER A 21 -10.98 -6.95 7.00
C SER A 21 -11.59 -5.74 6.33
N ALA A 22 -12.88 -5.77 6.09
CA ALA A 22 -13.61 -4.64 5.51
C ALA A 22 -13.53 -3.39 6.40
N LEU A 23 -13.57 -3.57 7.71
CA LEU A 23 -13.48 -2.45 8.64
C LEU A 23 -12.11 -1.79 8.60
N VAL A 24 -11.04 -2.57 8.52
CA VAL A 24 -9.67 -2.05 8.42
C VAL A 24 -9.49 -1.30 7.11
N ARG A 25 -9.93 -1.90 5.99
CA ARG A 25 -9.84 -1.23 4.69
C ARG A 25 -10.59 0.09 4.69
N LEU A 26 -11.78 0.12 5.28
CA LEU A 26 -12.59 1.32 5.36
C LEU A 26 -11.89 2.41 6.18
N TYR A 27 -11.31 2.05 7.30
CA TYR A 27 -10.56 2.98 8.14
C TYR A 27 -9.38 3.58 7.39
N TYR A 28 -8.58 2.75 6.73
CA TYR A 28 -7.42 3.23 5.97
C TYR A 28 -7.86 4.08 4.78
N ARG A 29 -8.88 3.63 4.06
CA ARG A 29 -9.41 4.41 2.93
C ARG A 29 -9.87 5.79 3.36
N ASP A 30 -10.70 5.87 4.39
CA ASP A 30 -11.25 7.14 4.82
C ASP A 30 -10.16 8.08 5.33
N THR A 31 -9.23 7.56 6.10
CA THR A 31 -8.09 8.33 6.61
C THR A 31 -7.25 8.89 5.47
N LEU A 32 -6.90 8.04 4.51
CA LEU A 32 -6.04 8.44 3.39
C LEU A 32 -6.76 9.37 2.41
N GLN A 33 -8.03 9.14 2.14
CA GLN A 33 -8.80 10.03 1.27
C GLN A 33 -8.94 11.42 1.87
N ARG A 34 -9.14 11.53 3.18
CA ARG A 34 -9.16 12.83 3.84
C ARG A 34 -7.84 13.56 3.74
N ALA A 35 -6.74 12.83 3.62
CA ALA A 35 -5.41 13.41 3.45
C ALA A 35 -5.08 13.73 1.98
N GLY A 36 -5.99 13.43 1.04
CA GLY A 36 -5.83 13.80 -0.36
C GLY A 36 -5.35 12.68 -1.28
N PHE A 37 -5.26 11.45 -0.80
CA PHE A 37 -4.88 10.31 -1.63
C PHE A 37 -6.09 9.72 -2.35
N GLU A 38 -5.85 9.11 -3.51
CA GLU A 38 -6.80 8.22 -4.15
C GLU A 38 -6.55 6.81 -3.63
N VAL A 39 -7.61 6.10 -3.27
CA VAL A 39 -7.48 4.79 -2.63
C VAL A 39 -8.33 3.75 -3.34
N GLU A 40 -7.70 2.64 -3.69
CA GLU A 40 -8.35 1.42 -4.15
C GLU A 40 -8.17 0.35 -3.09
N GLN A 41 -9.02 -0.67 -3.11
CA GLN A 41 -9.00 -1.73 -2.12
C GLN A 41 -8.88 -3.09 -2.77
N ALA A 42 -8.24 -4.02 -2.06
CA ALA A 42 -8.19 -5.43 -2.44
C ALA A 42 -8.37 -6.28 -1.19
N ILE A 43 -9.07 -7.39 -1.31
CA ILE A 43 -9.41 -8.24 -0.17
C ILE A 43 -8.40 -9.34 0.08
N ASN A 44 -7.52 -9.59 -0.88
CA ASN A 44 -6.45 -10.59 -0.77
C ASN A 44 -5.35 -10.30 -1.79
N GLY A 45 -4.29 -11.09 -1.75
CA GLY A 45 -3.16 -10.90 -2.63
C GLY A 45 -3.46 -11.17 -4.11
N ILE A 46 -4.40 -12.04 -4.40
CA ILE A 46 -4.77 -12.35 -5.79
C ILE A 46 -5.44 -11.12 -6.41
N GLU A 47 -6.41 -10.55 -5.73
CA GLU A 47 -7.09 -9.34 -6.20
C GLU A 47 -6.10 -8.17 -6.28
N ALA A 48 -5.19 -8.07 -5.30
CA ALA A 48 -4.15 -7.04 -5.31
C ALA A 48 -3.27 -7.14 -6.55
N MET A 49 -2.82 -8.34 -6.91
CA MET A 49 -2.01 -8.54 -8.11
C MET A 49 -2.78 -8.15 -9.39
N GLU A 50 -4.05 -8.50 -9.47
CA GLU A 50 -4.89 -8.10 -10.61
C GLU A 50 -4.91 -6.58 -10.75
N LYS A 51 -5.06 -5.86 -9.64
CA LYS A 51 -5.15 -4.41 -9.65
C LYS A 51 -3.82 -3.74 -10.00
N VAL A 52 -2.72 -4.21 -9.41
CA VAL A 52 -1.41 -3.59 -9.71
C VAL A 52 -0.95 -3.85 -11.14
N LEU A 53 -1.41 -4.92 -11.76
CA LEU A 53 -1.13 -5.18 -13.17
C LEU A 53 -2.02 -4.39 -14.11
N ALA A 54 -3.22 -3.99 -13.66
CA ALA A 54 -4.21 -3.31 -14.48
C ALA A 54 -4.06 -1.79 -14.46
N GLN A 55 -3.52 -1.20 -13.41
CA GLN A 55 -3.42 0.25 -13.26
C GLN A 55 -2.24 0.64 -12.38
N PRO A 56 -1.71 1.86 -12.55
CA PRO A 56 -0.56 2.31 -11.76
C PRO A 56 -0.96 2.69 -10.33
N PHE A 57 -0.06 2.41 -9.40
CA PHE A 57 -0.15 2.83 -8.00
C PHE A 57 1.16 3.43 -7.56
N ASP A 58 1.12 4.24 -6.51
CA ASP A 58 2.32 4.86 -5.93
C ASP A 58 2.75 4.17 -4.63
N LEU A 59 1.85 3.40 -4.04
CA LEU A 59 2.10 2.67 -2.80
C LEU A 59 1.10 1.55 -2.66
N VAL A 60 1.54 0.42 -2.13
CA VAL A 60 0.63 -0.62 -1.64
C VAL A 60 0.79 -0.75 -0.13
N ILE A 61 -0.32 -0.80 0.58
CA ILE A 61 -0.38 -1.06 2.02
C ILE A 61 -0.98 -2.44 2.18
N VAL A 62 -0.25 -3.35 2.82
CA VAL A 62 -0.63 -4.77 2.82
C VAL A 62 -0.59 -5.37 4.20
N ASP A 63 -1.65 -6.10 4.55
CA ASP A 63 -1.71 -6.96 5.73
C ASP A 63 -1.00 -8.29 5.42
N VAL A 64 -0.32 -8.84 6.42
CA VAL A 64 0.40 -10.10 6.27
C VAL A 64 -0.54 -11.28 6.27
N ASN A 65 -1.53 -11.27 7.17
CA ASN A 65 -2.40 -12.42 7.41
C ASN A 65 -3.71 -12.29 6.64
N MET A 66 -3.73 -12.82 5.43
CA MET A 66 -4.93 -12.83 4.59
C MET A 66 -5.19 -14.24 4.06
N PRO A 67 -6.46 -14.63 3.87
CA PRO A 67 -6.75 -15.88 3.20
C PRO A 67 -6.35 -15.79 1.72
N ARG A 68 -6.14 -16.95 1.09
CA ARG A 68 -5.76 -17.10 -0.30
C ARG A 68 -4.42 -16.44 -0.56
N MET A 69 -3.90 -15.72 -1.06
CA MET A 69 -2.54 -15.20 -1.16
C MET A 69 -2.28 -14.21 -0.02
N ASP A 70 -1.47 -14.61 0.96
CA ASP A 70 -1.10 -13.76 2.09
C ASP A 70 -0.17 -12.61 1.64
N GLY A 71 0.09 -11.68 2.57
CA GLY A 71 0.86 -10.48 2.26
C GLY A 71 2.28 -10.76 1.78
N PHE A 72 2.96 -11.74 2.36
CA PHE A 72 4.33 -12.07 1.96
C PHE A 72 4.37 -12.74 0.58
N SER A 73 3.43 -13.63 0.30
CA SER A 73 3.32 -14.25 -1.02
C SER A 73 2.99 -13.22 -2.10
N PHE A 74 2.12 -12.28 -1.77
CA PHE A 74 1.81 -11.16 -2.65
C PHE A 74 3.06 -10.32 -2.95
N LEU A 75 3.83 -9.97 -1.93
CA LEU A 75 5.04 -9.17 -2.11
C LEU A 75 6.09 -9.90 -2.95
N ARG A 76 6.28 -11.20 -2.72
CA ARG A 76 7.19 -11.99 -3.55
C ARG A 76 6.78 -11.95 -5.01
N THR A 77 5.49 -12.12 -5.28
CA THR A 77 4.96 -12.09 -6.65
C THR A 77 5.13 -10.69 -7.25
N LEU A 78 4.85 -9.65 -6.48
CA LEU A 78 5.02 -8.26 -6.89
C LEU A 78 6.46 -7.99 -7.33
N ARG A 79 7.44 -8.39 -6.52
CA ARG A 79 8.85 -8.13 -6.79
C ARG A 79 9.41 -8.91 -7.98
N ARG A 80 8.71 -9.96 -8.41
CA ARG A 80 9.08 -10.75 -9.59
C ARG A 80 8.37 -10.29 -10.87
N SER A 81 7.53 -9.27 -10.76
CA SER A 81 6.77 -8.75 -11.91
C SER A 81 7.64 -7.86 -12.80
N THR A 82 7.02 -7.20 -13.76
CA THR A 82 7.71 -6.23 -14.63
C THR A 82 8.36 -5.12 -13.81
N ALA A 83 9.35 -4.44 -14.38
CA ALA A 83 10.17 -3.48 -13.65
C ALA A 83 9.35 -2.42 -12.92
N ASP A 84 8.35 -1.85 -13.56
CA ASP A 84 7.53 -0.80 -12.96
C ASP A 84 6.73 -1.33 -11.77
N VAL A 85 6.12 -2.50 -11.92
CA VAL A 85 5.31 -3.13 -10.87
C VAL A 85 6.21 -3.61 -9.74
N ALA A 86 7.36 -4.18 -10.07
CA ALA A 86 8.29 -4.70 -9.08
C ALA A 86 8.89 -3.60 -8.21
N ALA A 87 8.91 -2.36 -8.67
CA ALA A 87 9.45 -1.22 -7.93
C ALA A 87 8.44 -0.53 -7.02
N LEU A 88 7.17 -0.95 -7.03
CA LEU A 88 6.12 -0.32 -6.25
C LEU A 88 6.45 -0.34 -4.75
N PRO A 89 6.48 0.81 -4.08
CA PRO A 89 6.70 0.82 -2.63
C PRO A 89 5.62 0.05 -1.88
N ALA A 90 6.03 -0.66 -0.84
CA ALA A 90 5.14 -1.49 -0.04
C ALA A 90 5.31 -1.20 1.45
N LEU A 91 4.20 -0.91 2.10
CA LEU A 91 4.10 -0.73 3.54
C LEU A 91 3.35 -1.93 4.12
N VAL A 92 4.00 -2.70 4.95
CA VAL A 92 3.38 -3.82 5.66
C VAL A 92 2.82 -3.34 6.98
N ILE A 93 1.55 -3.61 7.25
CA ILE A 93 0.92 -3.31 8.54
C ILE A 93 0.35 -4.60 9.10
N THR A 94 0.80 -4.99 10.28
CA THR A 94 0.47 -6.29 10.86
C THR A 94 0.42 -6.23 12.38
N THR A 95 -0.13 -7.27 13.00
CA THR A 95 -0.10 -7.43 14.47
C THR A 95 1.21 -8.05 14.96
N GLU A 96 2.03 -8.58 14.06
CA GLU A 96 3.27 -9.29 14.40
C GLU A 96 4.42 -8.30 14.60
N ALA A 97 4.98 -8.26 15.81
CA ALA A 97 5.96 -7.24 16.21
C ALA A 97 7.38 -7.77 16.45
N GLY A 98 7.63 -9.06 16.22
CA GLY A 98 8.93 -9.68 16.48
C GLY A 98 10.01 -9.28 15.48
N GLU A 99 11.28 -9.39 15.90
CA GLU A 99 12.41 -9.11 15.00
C GLU A 99 12.41 -10.04 13.79
N GLN A 100 12.01 -11.29 13.99
CA GLN A 100 11.94 -12.26 12.90
C GLN A 100 10.87 -11.85 11.88
N ASP A 101 9.76 -11.30 12.34
CA ASP A 101 8.68 -10.83 11.47
C ASP A 101 9.14 -9.64 10.64
N LEU A 102 9.86 -8.72 11.26
CA LEU A 102 10.44 -7.57 10.56
C LEU A 102 11.45 -8.02 9.51
N TYR A 103 12.32 -8.97 9.87
CA TYR A 103 13.30 -9.52 8.94
C TYR A 103 12.60 -10.20 7.76
N ALA A 104 11.59 -11.00 8.03
CA ALA A 104 10.83 -11.69 6.99
C ALA A 104 10.15 -10.71 6.04
N ALA A 105 9.59 -9.62 6.56
CA ALA A 105 8.97 -8.59 5.75
C ALA A 105 9.98 -7.92 4.81
N ARG A 106 11.15 -7.58 5.32
CA ARG A 106 12.22 -7.00 4.51
C ARG A 106 12.71 -7.97 3.45
N ALA A 107 12.85 -9.23 3.81
CA ALA A 107 13.34 -10.26 2.89
C ALA A 107 12.42 -10.44 1.68
N VAL A 108 11.12 -10.24 1.82
CA VAL A 108 10.17 -10.31 0.72
C VAL A 108 9.93 -8.97 0.04
N GLY A 109 10.63 -7.92 0.44
CA GLY A 109 10.63 -6.65 -0.26
C GLY A 109 9.71 -5.57 0.30
N ALA A 110 9.35 -5.63 1.59
CA ALA A 110 8.65 -4.54 2.24
C ALA A 110 9.60 -3.35 2.40
N ASN A 111 9.12 -2.15 2.08
CA ASN A 111 9.90 -0.92 2.25
C ASN A 111 9.81 -0.40 3.67
N PHE A 112 8.70 -0.64 4.34
CA PHE A 112 8.52 -0.28 5.72
C PHE A 112 7.52 -1.21 6.39
N TYR A 113 7.49 -1.19 7.71
CA TYR A 113 6.74 -2.15 8.52
C TYR A 113 6.16 -1.41 9.74
N LEU A 114 4.85 -1.46 9.88
CA LEU A 114 4.15 -0.89 11.04
C LEU A 114 3.37 -1.97 11.76
N VAL A 115 3.24 -1.82 13.07
CA VAL A 115 2.52 -2.77 13.92
C VAL A 115 1.16 -2.17 14.31
N LYS A 116 0.10 -2.94 14.14
CA LYS A 116 -1.26 -2.52 14.52
C LYS A 116 -1.37 -2.38 16.04
N PRO A 117 -2.17 -1.45 16.54
CA PRO A 117 -2.97 -0.47 15.81
C PRO A 117 -2.14 0.71 15.31
N VAL A 118 -2.50 1.24 14.15
CA VAL A 118 -1.80 2.36 13.54
C VAL A 118 -2.67 3.62 13.65
N SER A 119 -2.10 4.70 14.17
CA SER A 119 -2.80 5.97 14.27
C SER A 119 -3.00 6.60 12.88
N GLU A 120 -3.99 7.48 12.76
CA GLU A 120 -4.22 8.22 11.52
C GLU A 120 -2.98 9.01 11.12
N GLN A 121 -2.33 9.65 12.08
CA GLN A 121 -1.12 10.45 11.82
C GLN A 121 0.01 9.59 11.27
N ASP A 122 0.27 8.44 11.86
CA ASP A 122 1.32 7.54 11.40
C ASP A 122 1.01 6.97 10.03
N LEU A 123 -0.23 6.61 9.79
CA LEU A 123 -0.66 6.09 8.49
C LEU A 123 -0.43 7.13 7.39
N VAL A 124 -0.91 8.33 7.60
CA VAL A 124 -0.78 9.41 6.61
C VAL A 124 0.68 9.79 6.38
N ARG A 125 1.47 9.91 7.45
CA ARG A 125 2.88 10.29 7.34
C ARG A 125 3.68 9.27 6.55
N HIS A 126 3.52 7.99 6.86
CA HIS A 126 4.24 6.94 6.14
C HIS A 126 3.76 6.78 4.70
N ALA A 127 2.45 6.92 4.48
CA ALA A 127 1.90 6.89 3.13
C ALA A 127 2.46 8.03 2.28
N ALA A 128 2.55 9.23 2.83
CA ALA A 128 3.10 10.38 2.11
C ALA A 128 4.58 10.17 1.75
N ILE A 129 5.38 9.73 2.70
CA ILE A 129 6.81 9.51 2.48
C ILE A 129 7.03 8.41 1.44
N LEU A 130 6.38 7.27 1.62
CA LEU A 130 6.62 6.10 0.78
C LEU A 130 6.05 6.25 -0.63
N SER A 131 4.94 6.94 -0.79
CA SER A 131 4.36 7.18 -2.10
C SER A 131 5.05 8.29 -2.89
N GLY A 132 5.96 9.02 -2.25
CA GLY A 132 6.62 10.16 -2.87
C GLY A 132 5.71 11.38 -3.00
N ALA A 133 4.69 11.49 -2.16
CA ALA A 133 3.79 12.64 -2.19
C ALA A 133 4.54 13.92 -1.81
N PRO A 134 4.15 15.08 -2.38
CA PRO A 134 4.74 16.36 -1.99
C PRO A 134 4.47 16.63 -0.50
N ALA A 135 5.42 17.31 0.14
CA ALA A 135 5.29 17.69 1.53
C ALA A 135 4.15 18.71 1.72
#